data_7679ac58da4347a22889cf92c9cf0cc2
#
_entry.id   7679ac58da4347a22889cf92c9cf0cc2
#
_cell.length_a   1.000
_cell.length_b   1.000
_cell.length_c   1.000
_cell.angle_alpha   90.00
_cell.angle_beta   90.00
_cell.angle_gamma   90.00
#
_symmetry.space_group_name_H-M   'P 1'
#
loop_
_entity.id
_entity.type
_entity.pdbx_description
1 polymer ?
#
loop_
_entity_poly.entity_id
_entity_poly.type
_entity_poly.pdbx_seq_one_letter_code
_entity_poly.pdbx_strand_id
1 'polypeptide(L)'
;MRRLMLSIVLILPLLAHAEHLFEMGVHGGVAAWSSQPVYIQSQMGLNGGAHIYYNYLSPYVIGFRIGLSCDYHQAGFRKINYEDHYSTIDVENQQMDVDYLIGNLSERYTTWSIGVPVQLAFSAKNVLFLAGIKAAFPVTNSWKQSAENAALSVFYPAYDNRVYEAYPLAASRNFAMYNEGRLALPKVLWWATAELSYKIPINRNSRTHNSYIVVGVYGDYCLSKFTPARSDAVSMIMLTDTRDGFPLQRIFTPVMEANRQGQKLVSQMALFDVGIKISYAISPYDASSQPKTTPCRCLGVWR
;
A
#
# COMPACT_ATOMS: atom_id res chain seq x y z
N MET A 1 -37.28 -1.74 -23.47
CA MET A 1 -36.61 -2.74 -24.32
C MET A 1 -36.00 -2.17 -25.62
N ARG A 2 -36.73 -1.38 -26.45
CA ARG A 2 -36.21 -0.83 -27.72
C ARG A 2 -34.91 0.04 -27.57
N ARG A 3 -34.81 0.87 -26.51
CA ARG A 3 -33.61 1.70 -26.26
C ARG A 3 -32.42 0.87 -25.82
N LEU A 4 -32.63 -0.23 -25.09
CA LEU A 4 -31.56 -1.16 -24.67
C LEU A 4 -31.00 -1.93 -25.87
N MET A 5 -31.86 -2.37 -26.79
CA MET A 5 -31.43 -3.03 -28.04
C MET A 5 -30.64 -2.11 -28.95
N LEU A 6 -31.05 -0.82 -29.06
CA LEU A 6 -30.32 0.16 -29.87
C LEU A 6 -28.91 0.43 -29.31
N SER A 7 -28.77 0.47 -27.98
CA SER A 7 -27.47 0.63 -27.33
C SER A 7 -26.55 -0.56 -27.55
N ILE A 8 -27.10 -1.79 -27.53
CA ILE A 8 -26.35 -3.03 -27.80
C ILE A 8 -25.89 -3.10 -29.27
N VAL A 9 -26.74 -2.73 -30.22
CA VAL A 9 -26.42 -2.72 -31.64
C VAL A 9 -25.36 -1.67 -32.00
N LEU A 10 -25.31 -0.55 -31.28
CA LEU A 10 -24.27 0.49 -31.45
C LEU A 10 -22.92 0.09 -30.82
N ILE A 11 -22.93 -0.78 -29.80
CA ILE A 11 -21.72 -1.25 -29.12
C ILE A 11 -21.04 -2.39 -29.88
N LEU A 12 -21.79 -3.24 -30.58
CA LEU A 12 -21.26 -4.39 -31.31
C LEU A 12 -20.18 -4.05 -32.37
N PRO A 13 -20.32 -3.03 -33.24
CA PRO A 13 -19.28 -2.68 -34.21
C PRO A 13 -18.04 -2.03 -33.54
N LEU A 14 -18.19 -1.43 -32.36
CA LEU A 14 -17.07 -0.92 -31.57
C LEU A 14 -16.18 -2.06 -31.04
N LEU A 15 -16.77 -3.23 -30.76
CA LEU A 15 -16.06 -4.41 -30.27
C LEU A 15 -15.25 -5.12 -31.38
N ALA A 16 -15.70 -5.02 -32.64
CA ALA A 16 -15.12 -5.79 -33.75
C ALA A 16 -13.74 -5.27 -34.21
N HIS A 17 -13.37 -4.02 -33.89
CA HIS A 17 -12.10 -3.41 -34.31
C HIS A 17 -11.20 -3.03 -33.12
N ALA A 18 -11.48 -3.56 -31.94
CA ALA A 18 -10.72 -3.28 -30.74
C ALA A 18 -9.46 -4.12 -30.65
N GLU A 19 -8.39 -3.53 -30.12
CA GLU A 19 -7.20 -4.27 -29.74
C GLU A 19 -7.42 -4.92 -28.37
N HIS A 20 -7.30 -6.25 -28.32
CA HIS A 20 -7.35 -7.04 -27.09
C HIS A 20 -5.93 -7.35 -26.66
N LEU A 21 -5.53 -6.91 -25.47
CA LEU A 21 -4.17 -7.08 -25.00
C LEU A 21 -4.16 -7.82 -23.66
N PHE A 22 -3.57 -9.02 -23.66
CA PHE A 22 -3.29 -9.76 -22.42
C PHE A 22 -1.88 -9.41 -21.96
N GLU A 23 -1.78 -8.91 -20.75
CA GLU A 23 -0.57 -8.36 -20.16
C GLU A 23 -0.22 -9.11 -18.89
N MET A 24 1.03 -9.54 -18.73
CA MET A 24 1.57 -10.07 -17.50
C MET A 24 2.91 -9.41 -17.19
N GLY A 25 3.16 -9.11 -15.92
CA GLY A 25 4.38 -8.41 -15.58
C GLY A 25 4.60 -8.26 -14.10
N VAL A 26 5.62 -7.45 -13.81
CA VAL A 26 6.02 -7.09 -12.45
C VAL A 26 6.11 -5.58 -12.32
N HIS A 27 5.95 -5.12 -11.09
CA HIS A 27 6.14 -3.72 -10.76
C HIS A 27 6.91 -3.59 -9.46
N GLY A 28 7.54 -2.44 -9.25
CA GLY A 28 8.27 -2.15 -8.03
C GLY A 28 8.56 -0.67 -7.90
N GLY A 29 8.70 -0.23 -6.66
CA GLY A 29 8.91 1.17 -6.35
C GLY A 29 9.03 1.45 -4.87
N VAL A 30 8.59 2.62 -4.48
CA VAL A 30 8.60 3.09 -3.10
C VAL A 30 7.18 3.34 -2.60
N ALA A 31 6.98 3.02 -1.32
CA ALA A 31 5.75 3.29 -0.58
C ALA A 31 6.04 4.31 0.51
N ALA A 32 5.11 5.23 0.73
CA ALA A 32 5.22 6.24 1.78
C ALA A 32 3.86 6.56 2.39
N TRP A 33 3.86 7.03 3.63
CA TRP A 33 2.67 7.59 4.24
C TRP A 33 2.37 8.99 3.69
N SER A 34 1.11 9.26 3.40
CA SER A 34 0.66 10.54 2.81
C SER A 34 0.76 11.73 3.75
N SER A 35 0.85 11.49 5.04
CA SER A 35 1.01 12.52 6.06
C SER A 35 2.11 12.17 7.05
N GLN A 36 2.74 13.19 7.63
CA GLN A 36 3.71 12.99 8.69
C GLN A 36 3.04 13.18 10.06
N PRO A 37 3.19 12.24 10.98
CA PRO A 37 2.79 12.45 12.37
C PRO A 37 3.59 13.58 13.00
N VAL A 38 3.00 14.29 13.97
CA VAL A 38 3.63 15.49 14.56
C VAL A 38 4.94 15.20 15.29
N TYR A 39 5.03 14.02 15.93
CA TYR A 39 6.16 13.69 16.84
C TYR A 39 7.10 12.62 16.29
N ILE A 40 6.73 11.96 15.20
CA ILE A 40 7.46 10.83 14.62
C ILE A 40 7.59 11.08 13.11
N GLN A 41 8.70 10.66 12.53
CA GLN A 41 8.92 10.80 11.08
C GLN A 41 8.40 9.58 10.34
N SER A 42 7.67 9.79 9.26
CA SER A 42 7.34 8.71 8.34
C SER A 42 8.60 8.25 7.61
N GLN A 43 8.76 6.94 7.48
CA GLN A 43 9.84 6.31 6.74
C GLN A 43 9.28 5.69 5.46
N MET A 44 9.93 6.02 4.34
CA MET A 44 9.63 5.36 3.07
C MET A 44 10.04 3.90 3.15
N GLY A 45 9.25 3.06 2.49
CA GLY A 45 9.54 1.65 2.32
C GLY A 45 9.49 1.26 0.85
N LEU A 46 9.38 -0.04 0.61
CA LEU A 46 9.34 -0.61 -0.72
C LEU A 46 7.92 -1.06 -1.06
N ASN A 47 7.57 -0.97 -2.32
CA ASN A 47 6.44 -1.67 -2.88
C ASN A 47 6.89 -2.54 -4.05
N GLY A 48 6.08 -3.53 -4.39
CA GLY A 48 6.34 -4.36 -5.56
C GLY A 48 5.30 -5.46 -5.69
N GLY A 49 5.27 -6.09 -6.84
CA GLY A 49 4.30 -7.15 -7.08
C GLY A 49 4.33 -7.70 -8.50
N ALA A 50 3.38 -8.57 -8.75
CA ALA A 50 3.13 -9.15 -10.07
C ALA A 50 1.67 -8.95 -10.46
N HIS A 51 1.40 -8.94 -11.75
CA HIS A 51 0.05 -8.69 -12.24
C HIS A 51 -0.24 -9.45 -13.54
N ILE A 52 -1.53 -9.70 -13.76
CA ILE A 52 -2.09 -10.21 -15.00
C ILE A 52 -3.30 -9.35 -15.34
N TYR A 53 -3.25 -8.68 -16.50
CA TYR A 53 -4.26 -7.74 -16.92
C TYR A 53 -4.81 -8.08 -18.28
N TYR A 54 -6.06 -7.77 -18.48
CA TYR A 54 -6.71 -7.72 -19.77
C TYR A 54 -7.03 -6.26 -20.09
N ASN A 55 -6.54 -5.78 -21.24
CA ASN A 55 -6.80 -4.45 -21.75
C ASN A 55 -7.66 -4.57 -23.00
N TYR A 56 -8.74 -3.84 -23.01
CA TYR A 56 -9.58 -3.60 -24.18
C TYR A 56 -9.31 -2.19 -24.67
N LEU A 57 -8.78 -2.03 -25.87
CA LEU A 57 -8.43 -0.74 -26.46
C LEU A 57 -9.27 -0.53 -27.72
N SER A 58 -10.21 0.39 -27.65
CA SER A 58 -11.03 0.79 -28.79
C SER A 58 -10.18 1.55 -29.83
N PRO A 59 -10.47 1.46 -31.11
CA PRO A 59 -9.82 2.26 -32.15
C PRO A 59 -10.00 3.77 -31.96
N TYR A 60 -10.94 4.18 -31.09
CA TYR A 60 -11.27 5.59 -30.80
C TYR A 60 -10.56 6.15 -29.56
N VAL A 61 -9.40 5.61 -29.18
CA VAL A 61 -8.57 6.14 -28.08
C VAL A 61 -8.99 5.69 -26.68
N ILE A 62 -10.24 5.30 -26.46
CA ILE A 62 -10.75 4.96 -25.13
C ILE A 62 -10.90 3.45 -24.99
N GLY A 63 -10.44 2.90 -23.90
CA GLY A 63 -10.56 1.50 -23.54
C GLY A 63 -10.72 1.30 -22.03
N PHE A 64 -10.55 0.06 -21.61
CA PHE A 64 -10.52 -0.27 -20.18
C PHE A 64 -9.52 -1.40 -19.90
N ARG A 65 -9.09 -1.45 -18.65
CA ARG A 65 -8.25 -2.52 -18.09
C ARG A 65 -8.96 -3.13 -16.90
N ILE A 66 -8.89 -4.45 -16.82
CA ILE A 66 -9.28 -5.23 -15.64
C ILE A 66 -8.27 -6.36 -15.43
N GLY A 67 -8.10 -6.84 -14.21
CA GLY A 67 -7.24 -8.00 -13.96
C GLY A 67 -7.02 -8.27 -12.49
N LEU A 68 -5.90 -8.91 -12.21
CA LEU A 68 -5.46 -9.28 -10.87
C LEU A 68 -4.04 -8.81 -10.65
N SER A 69 -3.75 -8.37 -9.43
CA SER A 69 -2.40 -8.10 -8.95
C SER A 69 -2.15 -8.78 -7.60
N CYS A 70 -0.90 -9.09 -7.34
CA CYS A 70 -0.41 -9.49 -6.02
C CYS A 70 0.60 -8.44 -5.60
N ASP A 71 0.23 -7.64 -4.62
CA ASP A 71 0.95 -6.43 -4.24
C ASP A 71 1.57 -6.58 -2.85
N TYR A 72 2.82 -6.18 -2.73
CA TYR A 72 3.57 -6.05 -1.48
C TYR A 72 3.77 -4.57 -1.19
N HIS A 73 3.44 -4.15 0.01
CA HIS A 73 3.64 -2.77 0.48
C HIS A 73 4.36 -2.79 1.81
N GLN A 74 5.33 -1.91 1.95
CA GLN A 74 6.07 -1.69 3.18
C GLN A 74 6.23 -0.19 3.38
N ALA A 75 5.90 0.29 4.58
CA ALA A 75 6.17 1.67 5.03
C ALA A 75 6.40 1.67 6.54
N GLY A 76 6.92 2.74 7.09
CA GLY A 76 7.25 2.73 8.51
C GLY A 76 7.30 4.11 9.15
N PHE A 77 7.75 4.10 10.40
CA PHE A 77 8.04 5.29 11.21
C PHE A 77 9.42 5.18 11.82
N ARG A 78 10.04 6.34 12.05
CA ARG A 78 11.34 6.43 12.69
C ARG A 78 11.39 7.67 13.61
N LYS A 79 12.05 7.51 14.75
CA LYS A 79 12.39 8.63 15.64
C LYS A 79 13.71 8.33 16.34
N ILE A 80 14.63 9.28 16.31
CA ILE A 80 15.93 9.11 16.97
C ILE A 80 15.76 9.10 18.47
N ASN A 81 15.06 10.09 19.04
CA ASN A 81 14.73 10.17 20.45
C ASN A 81 13.25 10.48 20.58
N TYR A 82 12.50 9.62 21.23
CA TYR A 82 11.09 9.79 21.54
C TYR A 82 10.93 9.82 23.05
N GLU A 83 10.48 10.95 23.56
CA GLU A 83 10.22 11.19 24.97
C GLU A 83 8.73 11.38 25.19
N ASP A 84 8.20 10.76 26.23
CA ASP A 84 6.81 10.93 26.63
C ASP A 84 6.67 10.71 28.14
N HIS A 85 5.59 11.21 28.67
CA HIS A 85 5.22 11.01 30.06
C HIS A 85 3.71 10.81 30.21
N TYR A 86 3.31 10.03 31.19
CA TYR A 86 1.91 9.84 31.56
C TYR A 86 1.80 9.53 33.05
N SER A 87 0.64 9.85 33.65
CA SER A 87 0.31 9.51 35.00
C SER A 87 -0.61 8.29 35.02
N THR A 88 -0.38 7.40 35.97
CA THR A 88 -1.20 6.21 36.22
C THR A 88 -1.26 5.92 37.70
N ILE A 89 -1.94 4.87 38.09
CA ILE A 89 -2.10 4.44 39.49
C ILE A 89 -1.46 3.06 39.60
N ASP A 90 -0.70 2.85 40.64
CA ASP A 90 -0.10 1.56 40.99
C ASP A 90 -1.08 0.61 41.69
N VAL A 91 -0.63 -0.58 42.04
CA VAL A 91 -1.40 -1.62 42.76
C VAL A 91 -1.87 -1.17 44.16
N GLU A 92 -1.16 -0.25 44.79
CA GLU A 92 -1.50 0.29 46.09
C GLU A 92 -2.41 1.51 45.99
N ASN A 93 -2.94 1.79 44.81
CA ASN A 93 -3.80 2.93 44.46
C ASN A 93 -3.09 4.29 44.66
N GLN A 94 -1.76 4.29 44.47
CA GLN A 94 -0.97 5.51 44.54
C GLN A 94 -0.69 6.05 43.13
N GLN A 95 -0.76 7.37 43.01
CA GLN A 95 -0.42 8.05 41.77
C GLN A 95 1.08 7.91 41.52
N MET A 96 1.40 7.48 40.29
CA MET A 96 2.76 7.47 39.76
C MET A 96 2.83 8.15 38.41
N ASP A 97 3.88 8.94 38.24
CA ASP A 97 4.22 9.58 36.95
C ASP A 97 5.33 8.80 36.32
N VAL A 98 5.10 8.39 35.07
CA VAL A 98 6.01 7.56 34.30
C VAL A 98 6.62 8.38 33.18
N ASP A 99 7.94 8.56 33.24
CA ASP A 99 8.74 9.20 32.19
C ASP A 99 9.51 8.13 31.45
N TYR A 100 9.54 8.21 30.12
CA TYR A 100 10.36 7.29 29.32
C TYR A 100 10.98 7.96 28.11
N LEU A 101 12.14 7.42 27.73
CA LEU A 101 12.91 7.80 26.56
C LEU A 101 13.11 6.55 25.71
N ILE A 102 12.78 6.62 24.41
CA ILE A 102 13.06 5.58 23.44
C ILE A 102 14.07 6.12 22.42
N GLY A 103 15.24 5.52 22.38
CA GLY A 103 16.30 5.85 21.43
C GLY A 103 16.22 4.98 20.17
N ASN A 104 16.40 5.58 19.01
CA ASN A 104 16.39 4.90 17.70
C ASN A 104 15.15 4.02 17.46
N LEU A 105 13.97 4.57 17.78
CA LEU A 105 12.71 3.91 17.47
C LEU A 105 12.57 3.72 15.97
N SER A 106 12.32 2.47 15.55
CA SER A 106 11.98 2.10 14.19
C SER A 106 10.77 1.17 14.19
N GLU A 107 9.78 1.51 13.41
CA GLU A 107 8.60 0.68 13.23
C GLU A 107 8.28 0.51 11.75
N ARG A 108 8.01 -0.72 11.34
CA ARG A 108 7.81 -1.11 9.95
C ARG A 108 6.51 -1.88 9.81
N TYR A 109 5.70 -1.46 8.88
CA TYR A 109 4.45 -2.10 8.48
C TYR A 109 4.63 -2.81 7.15
N THR A 110 4.13 -4.02 7.05
CA THR A 110 4.22 -4.85 5.85
C THR A 110 2.86 -5.44 5.54
N THR A 111 2.43 -5.34 4.30
CA THR A 111 1.14 -5.87 3.84
C THR A 111 1.30 -6.57 2.50
N TRP A 112 0.74 -7.78 2.38
CA TRP A 112 0.49 -8.46 1.12
C TRP A 112 -0.99 -8.41 0.81
N SER A 113 -1.33 -8.08 -0.43
CA SER A 113 -2.72 -8.00 -0.87
C SER A 113 -2.92 -8.55 -2.27
N ILE A 114 -4.14 -9.03 -2.54
CA ILE A 114 -4.60 -9.36 -3.88
C ILE A 114 -5.46 -8.20 -4.36
N GLY A 115 -5.07 -7.57 -5.47
CA GLY A 115 -5.74 -6.41 -6.04
C GLY A 115 -6.56 -6.75 -7.27
N VAL A 116 -7.69 -6.09 -7.42
CA VAL A 116 -8.54 -6.12 -8.62
C VAL A 116 -8.65 -4.70 -9.15
N PRO A 117 -7.78 -4.29 -10.09
CA PRO A 117 -7.88 -2.98 -10.72
C PRO A 117 -8.98 -2.95 -11.78
N VAL A 118 -9.67 -1.81 -11.83
CA VAL A 118 -10.58 -1.42 -12.92
C VAL A 118 -10.20 -0.01 -13.35
N GLN A 119 -9.67 0.13 -14.55
CA GLN A 119 -9.09 1.38 -15.04
C GLN A 119 -9.64 1.73 -16.41
N LEU A 120 -9.85 3.01 -16.66
CA LEU A 120 -10.05 3.55 -18.00
C LEU A 120 -8.68 3.66 -18.67
N ALA A 121 -8.62 3.29 -19.94
CA ALA A 121 -7.43 3.30 -20.76
C ALA A 121 -7.57 4.33 -21.88
N PHE A 122 -6.55 5.17 -22.06
CA PHE A 122 -6.44 6.10 -23.17
C PHE A 122 -5.19 5.73 -23.96
N SER A 123 -5.38 5.31 -25.22
CA SER A 123 -4.29 4.84 -26.06
C SER A 123 -4.03 5.83 -27.21
N ALA A 124 -2.82 6.33 -27.30
CA ALA A 124 -2.37 7.15 -28.42
C ALA A 124 -1.10 6.53 -29.03
N LYS A 125 -1.25 5.84 -30.15
CA LYS A 125 -0.17 5.05 -30.80
C LYS A 125 0.39 4.00 -29.82
N ASN A 126 1.63 4.23 -29.35
CA ASN A 126 2.32 3.33 -28.43
C ASN A 126 2.22 3.79 -26.96
N VAL A 127 1.66 4.96 -26.69
CA VAL A 127 1.49 5.49 -25.33
C VAL A 127 0.14 5.05 -24.79
N LEU A 128 0.12 4.59 -23.56
CA LEU A 128 -1.05 4.15 -22.84
C LEU A 128 -1.12 4.89 -21.50
N PHE A 129 -2.16 5.67 -21.32
CA PHE A 129 -2.50 6.30 -20.03
C PHE A 129 -3.67 5.56 -19.42
N LEU A 130 -3.56 5.17 -18.15
CA LEU A 130 -4.60 4.46 -17.41
C LEU A 130 -4.87 5.19 -16.11
N ALA A 131 -6.15 5.27 -15.74
CA ALA A 131 -6.58 5.82 -14.47
C ALA A 131 -7.84 5.09 -13.99
N GLY A 132 -7.94 4.85 -12.69
CA GLY A 132 -9.09 4.14 -12.15
C GLY A 132 -8.98 3.83 -10.68
N ILE A 133 -9.63 2.75 -10.30
CA ILE A 133 -9.66 2.26 -8.91
C ILE A 133 -9.16 0.82 -8.85
N LYS A 134 -8.58 0.45 -7.69
CA LYS A 134 -8.18 -0.92 -7.37
C LYS A 134 -8.79 -1.29 -6.01
N ALA A 135 -9.51 -2.40 -5.97
CA ALA A 135 -9.93 -3.03 -4.73
C ALA A 135 -8.85 -4.03 -4.32
N ALA A 136 -8.18 -3.80 -3.20
CA ALA A 136 -7.15 -4.67 -2.68
C ALA A 136 -7.63 -5.40 -1.41
N PHE A 137 -7.42 -6.70 -1.37
CA PHE A 137 -7.80 -7.59 -0.27
C PHE A 137 -6.54 -7.98 0.48
N PRO A 138 -6.29 -7.46 1.70
CA PRO A 138 -5.15 -7.83 2.49
C PRO A 138 -5.17 -9.32 2.83
N VAL A 139 -4.13 -10.05 2.47
CA VAL A 139 -3.95 -11.48 2.77
C VAL A 139 -3.15 -11.64 4.06
N THR A 140 -2.06 -10.88 4.17
CA THR A 140 -1.25 -10.84 5.38
C THR A 140 -0.91 -9.39 5.69
N ASN A 141 -0.83 -9.10 6.97
CA ASN A 141 -0.34 -7.83 7.47
C ASN A 141 0.45 -8.06 8.75
N SER A 142 1.50 -7.31 8.93
CA SER A 142 2.29 -7.35 10.15
C SER A 142 2.96 -6.01 10.39
N TRP A 143 3.25 -5.74 11.64
CA TRP A 143 4.12 -4.65 12.03
C TRP A 143 5.23 -5.18 12.93
N LYS A 144 6.39 -4.53 12.87
CA LYS A 144 7.55 -4.80 13.70
C LYS A 144 8.07 -3.50 14.23
N GLN A 145 8.27 -3.44 15.53
CA GLN A 145 8.78 -2.28 16.24
C GLN A 145 10.06 -2.65 16.96
N SER A 146 11.07 -1.83 16.83
CA SER A 146 12.36 -2.02 17.51
C SER A 146 12.91 -0.69 18.01
N ALA A 147 13.59 -0.73 19.14
CA ALA A 147 14.42 0.36 19.64
C ALA A 147 15.67 -0.21 20.28
N GLU A 148 16.81 0.46 20.06
CA GLU A 148 18.10 0.01 20.60
C GLU A 148 18.19 0.24 22.09
N ASN A 149 17.67 1.40 22.54
CA ASN A 149 17.71 1.83 23.93
C ASN A 149 16.37 2.40 24.34
N ALA A 150 15.79 1.87 25.39
CA ALA A 150 14.66 2.49 26.07
C ALA A 150 15.01 2.63 27.55
N ALA A 151 14.73 3.80 28.10
CA ALA A 151 14.91 4.09 29.51
C ALA A 151 13.57 4.51 30.10
N LEU A 152 13.31 4.08 31.34
CA LEU A 152 12.05 4.34 32.04
C LEU A 152 12.35 4.78 33.46
N SER A 153 11.66 5.81 33.95
CA SER A 153 11.68 6.24 35.35
C SER A 153 10.28 6.47 35.87
N VAL A 154 10.07 6.17 37.13
CA VAL A 154 8.78 6.34 37.82
C VAL A 154 8.97 7.33 38.95
N PHE A 155 8.10 8.31 39.06
CA PHE A 155 8.07 9.28 40.14
C PHE A 155 6.77 9.14 40.93
N TYR A 156 6.89 9.05 42.24
CA TYR A 156 5.77 9.02 43.18
C TYR A 156 5.60 10.39 43.85
N PRO A 157 4.61 11.20 43.44
CA PRO A 157 4.42 12.54 43.98
C PRO A 157 4.17 12.55 45.49
N ALA A 158 3.46 11.54 45.99
CA ALA A 158 3.13 11.43 47.42
C ALA A 158 4.35 11.31 48.34
N TYR A 159 5.47 10.80 47.81
CA TYR A 159 6.70 10.57 48.57
C TYR A 159 7.85 11.47 48.14
N ASP A 160 7.63 12.35 47.17
CA ASP A 160 8.68 13.14 46.51
C ASP A 160 9.90 12.28 46.11
N ASN A 161 9.63 11.04 45.69
CA ASN A 161 10.65 10.06 45.42
C ASN A 161 10.63 9.59 43.96
N ARG A 162 11.81 9.59 43.37
CA ARG A 162 12.04 9.07 42.03
C ARG A 162 12.67 7.69 42.13
N VAL A 163 11.92 6.67 41.75
CA VAL A 163 12.38 5.28 41.84
C VAL A 163 13.11 4.92 40.58
N TYR A 164 14.44 4.88 40.62
CA TYR A 164 15.29 4.44 39.55
C TYR A 164 15.68 2.95 39.68
N GLU A 165 15.61 2.36 40.87
CA GLU A 165 16.28 1.07 41.17
C GLU A 165 15.49 0.11 42.07
N ALA A 166 14.38 0.52 42.71
CA ALA A 166 13.73 -0.31 43.74
C ALA A 166 12.88 -1.46 43.21
N TYR A 167 12.57 -1.47 41.90
CA TYR A 167 11.77 -2.51 41.29
C TYR A 167 12.57 -3.23 40.18
N PRO A 168 12.31 -4.52 39.90
CA PRO A 168 12.95 -5.25 38.81
C PRO A 168 12.84 -4.57 37.43
N LEU A 169 11.87 -3.67 37.27
CA LEU A 169 11.67 -2.82 36.10
C LEU A 169 12.66 -1.68 36.00
N ALA A 170 13.00 -1.07 37.12
CA ALA A 170 13.93 0.05 37.16
C ALA A 170 15.39 -0.40 37.02
N ALA A 171 15.69 -1.65 37.31
CA ALA A 171 17.03 -2.24 37.13
C ALA A 171 17.49 -2.28 35.68
N SER A 172 16.59 -2.11 34.69
CA SER A 172 16.98 -1.99 33.31
C SER A 172 16.81 -0.55 32.81
N ARG A 173 17.71 0.33 33.24
CA ARG A 173 17.82 1.70 32.69
C ARG A 173 17.88 1.76 31.20
N ASN A 174 18.46 0.73 30.58
CA ASN A 174 18.54 0.58 29.14
C ASN A 174 18.10 -0.84 28.77
N PHE A 175 17.02 -0.95 28.03
CA PHE A 175 16.55 -2.21 27.46
C PHE A 175 16.31 -2.07 25.97
N ALA A 176 16.60 -3.12 25.24
CA ALA A 176 16.20 -3.20 23.84
C ALA A 176 14.69 -3.47 23.79
N MET A 177 13.99 -2.72 22.96
CA MET A 177 12.57 -2.91 22.72
C MET A 177 12.40 -3.67 21.41
N TYR A 178 11.68 -4.77 21.44
CA TYR A 178 11.26 -5.50 20.25
C TYR A 178 9.81 -5.93 20.45
N ASN A 179 8.98 -5.59 19.48
CA ASN A 179 7.59 -5.98 19.49
C ASN A 179 7.10 -6.22 18.05
N GLU A 180 6.19 -7.14 17.89
CA GLU A 180 5.58 -7.42 16.58
C GLU A 180 4.12 -7.83 16.75
N GLY A 181 3.34 -7.59 15.71
CA GLY A 181 1.93 -7.92 15.75
C GLY A 181 1.26 -7.84 14.39
N ARG A 182 -0.05 -7.91 14.41
CA ARG A 182 -0.88 -7.73 13.23
C ARG A 182 -1.61 -6.40 13.31
N LEU A 183 -1.69 -5.72 12.18
CA LEU A 183 -2.47 -4.50 12.06
C LEU A 183 -3.92 -4.85 11.73
N ALA A 184 -4.88 -4.25 12.42
CA ALA A 184 -6.30 -4.37 12.09
C ALA A 184 -6.59 -3.53 10.84
N LEU A 185 -6.60 -4.18 9.67
CA LEU A 185 -6.93 -3.54 8.39
C LEU A 185 -8.38 -3.82 8.00
N PRO A 186 -9.03 -2.92 7.25
CA PRO A 186 -10.29 -3.20 6.57
C PRO A 186 -10.15 -4.41 5.65
N LYS A 187 -11.23 -5.18 5.47
CA LYS A 187 -11.26 -6.34 4.57
C LYS A 187 -10.95 -5.97 3.11
N VAL A 188 -11.25 -4.73 2.73
CA VAL A 188 -11.00 -4.19 1.40
C VAL A 188 -10.37 -2.82 1.54
N LEU A 189 -9.23 -2.62 0.88
CA LEU A 189 -8.55 -1.35 0.73
C LEU A 189 -8.83 -0.80 -0.67
N TRP A 190 -9.37 0.39 -0.76
CA TRP A 190 -9.63 1.07 -2.02
C TRP A 190 -8.46 1.96 -2.39
N TRP A 191 -8.02 1.87 -3.63
CA TRP A 191 -6.92 2.65 -4.17
C TRP A 191 -7.37 3.42 -5.39
N ALA A 192 -6.95 4.68 -5.50
CA ALA A 192 -6.93 5.41 -6.76
C ALA A 192 -5.61 5.07 -7.45
N THR A 193 -5.67 4.73 -8.74
CA THR A 193 -4.50 4.28 -9.52
C THR A 193 -4.36 5.11 -10.77
N ALA A 194 -3.11 5.46 -11.12
CA ALA A 194 -2.77 6.10 -12.38
C ALA A 194 -1.49 5.47 -12.95
N GLU A 195 -1.42 5.32 -14.26
CA GLU A 195 -0.29 4.72 -14.95
C GLU A 195 -0.06 5.39 -16.30
N LEU A 196 1.20 5.62 -16.63
CA LEU A 196 1.64 6.04 -17.95
C LEU A 196 2.63 5.01 -18.49
N SER A 197 2.29 4.35 -19.59
CA SER A 197 3.05 3.24 -20.15
C SER A 197 3.35 3.44 -21.63
N TYR A 198 4.42 2.82 -22.08
CA TYR A 198 4.83 2.78 -23.49
C TYR A 198 4.93 1.34 -23.98
N LYS A 199 4.24 1.05 -25.11
CA LYS A 199 4.24 -0.26 -25.77
C LYS A 199 5.39 -0.33 -26.77
N ILE A 200 6.37 -1.21 -26.55
CA ILE A 200 7.50 -1.49 -27.43
C ILE A 200 7.16 -2.74 -28.23
N PRO A 201 6.90 -2.66 -29.52
CA PRO A 201 6.58 -3.84 -30.34
C PRO A 201 7.82 -4.71 -30.51
N ILE A 202 7.69 -6.01 -30.18
CA ILE A 202 8.75 -7.00 -30.39
C ILE A 202 8.57 -7.69 -31.74
N ASN A 203 7.34 -8.08 -32.07
CA ASN A 203 7.04 -8.82 -33.29
C ASN A 203 5.79 -8.25 -33.95
N ARG A 204 5.99 -7.47 -35.02
CA ARG A 204 4.91 -6.88 -35.81
C ARG A 204 4.48 -7.78 -37.03
N ASN A 205 5.28 -8.78 -37.33
CA ASN A 205 5.10 -9.57 -38.56
C ASN A 205 4.60 -11.00 -38.32
N SER A 206 4.22 -11.32 -37.08
CA SER A 206 3.62 -12.60 -36.77
C SER A 206 2.21 -12.66 -37.42
N ARG A 207 1.93 -13.73 -38.14
CA ARG A 207 0.58 -13.97 -38.69
C ARG A 207 -0.44 -14.36 -37.63
N THR A 208 -0.02 -14.58 -36.39
CA THR A 208 -0.86 -15.14 -35.34
C THR A 208 -1.11 -14.20 -34.19
N HIS A 209 -0.17 -13.31 -33.86
CA HIS A 209 -0.28 -12.39 -32.73
C HIS A 209 0.77 -11.27 -32.79
N ASN A 210 0.46 -10.14 -32.19
CA ASN A 210 1.42 -9.08 -31.91
C ASN A 210 1.89 -9.18 -30.47
N SER A 211 3.19 -8.99 -30.25
CA SER A 211 3.78 -9.03 -28.91
C SER A 211 4.46 -7.70 -28.59
N TYR A 212 4.35 -7.29 -27.35
CA TYR A 212 4.90 -6.02 -26.86
C TYR A 212 5.62 -6.20 -25.53
N ILE A 213 6.66 -5.43 -25.31
CA ILE A 213 7.11 -5.08 -23.97
C ILE A 213 6.42 -3.77 -23.60
N VAL A 214 5.78 -3.74 -22.45
CA VAL A 214 5.13 -2.54 -21.91
C VAL A 214 5.96 -2.07 -20.72
N VAL A 215 6.47 -0.84 -20.80
CA VAL A 215 7.22 -0.20 -19.72
C VAL A 215 6.46 1.04 -19.28
N GLY A 216 6.28 1.22 -17.99
CA GLY A 216 5.49 2.34 -17.49
C GLY A 216 5.93 2.81 -16.11
N VAL A 217 5.43 3.97 -15.75
CA VAL A 217 5.45 4.51 -14.39
C VAL A 217 4.04 4.49 -13.84
N TYR A 218 3.90 4.21 -12.55
CA TYR A 218 2.60 4.18 -11.90
C TYR A 218 2.63 4.95 -10.58
N GLY A 219 1.45 5.39 -10.16
CA GLY A 219 1.21 5.96 -8.85
C GLY A 219 -0.14 5.49 -8.32
N ASP A 220 -0.12 4.96 -7.11
CA ASP A 220 -1.30 4.45 -6.41
C ASP A 220 -1.47 5.22 -5.10
N TYR A 221 -2.70 5.63 -4.78
CA TYR A 221 -3.05 6.31 -3.54
C TYR A 221 -4.16 5.55 -2.84
N CYS A 222 -3.91 5.11 -1.60
CA CYS A 222 -4.90 4.41 -0.80
C CYS A 222 -5.98 5.38 -0.30
N LEU A 223 -7.20 5.21 -0.80
CA LEU A 223 -8.37 5.99 -0.38
C LEU A 223 -8.89 5.54 0.99
N SER A 224 -8.67 4.25 1.32
CA SER A 224 -9.00 3.71 2.63
C SER A 224 -8.02 4.24 3.65
N LYS A 225 -8.54 5.01 4.60
CA LYS A 225 -7.72 5.54 5.68
C LYS A 225 -7.40 4.43 6.66
N PHE A 226 -6.13 4.29 6.98
CA PHE A 226 -5.69 3.48 8.10
C PHE A 226 -6.09 4.23 9.37
N THR A 227 -7.20 3.79 9.97
CA THR A 227 -7.62 4.31 11.27
C THR A 227 -7.07 3.34 12.30
N PRO A 228 -6.24 3.81 13.24
CA PRO A 228 -5.79 2.96 14.33
C PRO A 228 -7.01 2.35 15.02
N ALA A 229 -6.94 1.07 15.37
CA ALA A 229 -7.91 0.49 16.27
C ALA A 229 -8.03 1.41 17.48
N ARG A 230 -9.22 1.52 18.03
CA ARG A 230 -9.44 2.32 19.25
C ARG A 230 -8.67 1.64 20.38
N SER A 231 -7.43 2.04 20.53
CA SER A 231 -6.59 1.57 21.62
C SER A 231 -6.90 2.45 22.84
N ASP A 232 -7.16 1.83 23.95
CA ASP A 232 -7.19 2.49 25.24
C ASP A 232 -5.75 2.79 25.74
N ALA A 233 -4.76 2.53 24.90
CA ALA A 233 -3.36 2.79 25.19
C ALA A 233 -3.11 4.29 25.35
N VAL A 234 -2.71 4.65 26.54
CA VAL A 234 -2.39 6.05 26.90
C VAL A 234 -1.07 6.47 26.29
N SER A 235 -0.17 5.50 26.04
CA SER A 235 1.22 5.77 25.66
C SER A 235 1.84 4.59 24.88
N MET A 236 3.03 4.79 24.28
CA MET A 236 3.76 3.72 23.58
C MET A 236 4.31 2.65 24.51
N ILE A 237 4.72 3.04 25.71
CA ILE A 237 5.11 2.10 26.78
C ILE A 237 4.12 2.28 27.91
N MET A 238 3.38 1.23 28.22
CA MET A 238 2.47 1.21 29.35
C MET A 238 2.96 0.22 30.40
N LEU A 239 2.88 0.60 31.66
CA LEU A 239 3.05 -0.28 32.77
C LEU A 239 1.70 -0.87 33.17
N THR A 240 1.62 -2.20 33.19
CA THR A 240 0.44 -2.91 33.68
C THR A 240 0.81 -3.75 34.87
N ASP A 241 -0.14 -3.83 35.78
CA ASP A 241 -0.05 -4.71 36.90
C ASP A 241 -0.22 -6.19 36.48
N THR A 242 0.56 -7.08 37.09
CA THR A 242 0.28 -8.50 37.06
C THR A 242 -0.67 -8.82 38.22
N ARG A 243 -1.55 -9.83 38.04
CA ARG A 243 -2.50 -10.29 39.09
C ARG A 243 -1.84 -10.60 40.44
N ASP A 244 -0.54 -10.83 40.43
CA ASP A 244 0.26 -11.14 41.63
C ASP A 244 1.02 -9.92 42.18
N GLY A 245 0.76 -8.69 41.63
CA GLY A 245 1.33 -7.44 42.15
C GLY A 245 2.78 -7.16 41.78
N PHE A 246 3.55 -8.13 41.26
CA PHE A 246 4.95 -7.95 40.86
C PHE A 246 5.44 -9.02 39.93
N PRO A 247 6.29 -8.70 38.90
CA PRO A 247 6.73 -7.36 38.49
C PRO A 247 5.72 -6.69 37.56
N LEU A 248 5.66 -5.36 37.57
CA LEU A 248 4.90 -4.59 36.55
C LEU A 248 5.34 -4.99 35.14
N GLN A 249 4.41 -5.38 34.30
CA GLN A 249 4.72 -5.72 32.91
C GLN A 249 4.73 -4.48 32.04
N ARG A 250 5.66 -4.46 31.10
CA ARG A 250 5.73 -3.45 30.04
C ARG A 250 4.92 -3.92 28.84
N ILE A 251 3.93 -3.13 28.44
CA ILE A 251 3.22 -3.33 27.21
C ILE A 251 3.72 -2.30 26.21
N PHE A 252 4.15 -2.77 25.04
CA PHE A 252 4.56 -1.92 23.94
C PHE A 252 3.43 -1.81 22.94
N THR A 253 3.07 -0.57 22.62
CA THR A 253 1.99 -0.25 21.69
C THR A 253 2.57 0.28 20.39
N PRO A 254 2.07 -0.17 19.20
CA PRO A 254 2.55 0.35 17.94
C PRO A 254 2.22 1.84 17.79
N VAL A 255 3.04 2.55 17.02
CA VAL A 255 2.90 4.00 16.78
C VAL A 255 1.50 4.38 16.30
N MET A 256 0.88 3.55 15.45
CA MET A 256 -0.47 3.80 14.95
C MET A 256 -1.55 3.73 16.03
N GLU A 257 -1.32 3.03 17.12
CA GLU A 257 -2.30 2.84 18.21
C GLU A 257 -1.98 3.70 19.42
N ALA A 258 -0.74 4.20 19.52
CA ALA A 258 -0.26 4.94 20.67
C ALA A 258 -0.80 6.37 20.71
N ASN A 259 -1.00 6.85 21.94
CA ASN A 259 -1.27 8.25 22.24
C ASN A 259 -0.03 8.90 22.86
N ARG A 260 0.03 10.22 22.83
CA ARG A 260 0.95 11.05 23.58
C ARG A 260 0.14 12.12 24.31
N GLN A 261 0.20 12.12 25.63
CA GLN A 261 -0.56 13.09 26.46
C GLN A 261 -2.05 13.17 26.06
N GLY A 262 -2.67 12.01 25.82
CA GLY A 262 -4.08 11.93 25.42
C GLY A 262 -4.38 12.25 23.93
N GLN A 263 -3.36 12.63 23.15
CA GLN A 263 -3.51 12.88 21.73
C GLN A 263 -2.95 11.72 20.91
N LYS A 264 -3.67 11.27 19.89
CA LYS A 264 -3.18 10.22 18.99
C LYS A 264 -1.92 10.68 18.28
N LEU A 265 -0.89 9.84 18.27
CA LEU A 265 0.34 10.08 17.48
C LEU A 265 0.04 10.12 15.99
N VAL A 266 -0.90 9.29 15.55
CA VAL A 266 -1.33 9.20 14.15
C VAL A 266 -2.85 9.31 14.09
N SER A 267 -3.37 10.31 13.45
CA SER A 267 -4.83 10.52 13.36
C SER A 267 -5.47 9.76 12.18
N GLN A 268 -4.99 9.98 10.99
CA GLN A 268 -5.46 9.32 9.76
C GLN A 268 -4.33 9.33 8.74
N MET A 269 -3.96 8.17 8.25
CA MET A 269 -2.92 8.03 7.23
C MET A 269 -3.42 7.26 6.03
N ALA A 270 -2.96 7.64 4.87
CA ALA A 270 -3.12 6.90 3.65
C ALA A 270 -1.74 6.50 3.11
N LEU A 271 -1.66 5.36 2.46
CA LEU A 271 -0.44 4.91 1.80
C LEU A 271 -0.41 5.48 0.38
N PHE A 272 0.76 5.88 -0.05
CA PHE A 272 1.04 6.35 -1.40
C PHE A 272 2.20 5.54 -1.98
N ASP A 273 2.01 5.02 -3.19
CA ASP A 273 2.98 4.23 -3.91
C ASP A 273 3.34 4.89 -5.23
N VAL A 274 4.61 4.83 -5.59
CA VAL A 274 5.09 5.24 -6.91
C VAL A 274 6.18 4.30 -7.37
N GLY A 275 6.19 3.96 -8.66
CA GLY A 275 7.19 3.02 -9.15
C GLY A 275 7.17 2.84 -10.67
N ILE A 276 7.91 1.83 -11.09
CA ILE A 276 8.01 1.39 -12.48
C ILE A 276 7.37 0.03 -12.67
N LYS A 277 6.86 -0.19 -13.86
CA LYS A 277 6.23 -1.44 -14.29
C LYS A 277 6.89 -1.93 -15.57
N ILE A 278 7.10 -3.23 -15.66
CA ILE A 278 7.57 -3.91 -16.88
C ILE A 278 6.67 -5.12 -17.09
N SER A 279 6.12 -5.24 -18.29
CA SER A 279 5.19 -6.30 -18.63
C SER A 279 5.45 -6.84 -20.03
N TYR A 280 5.10 -8.07 -20.22
CA TYR A 280 4.96 -8.68 -21.53
C TYR A 280 3.48 -8.72 -21.89
N ALA A 281 3.15 -8.27 -23.11
CA ALA A 281 1.78 -8.22 -23.56
C ALA A 281 1.61 -8.88 -24.93
N ILE A 282 0.51 -9.63 -25.08
CA ILE A 282 0.15 -10.31 -26.30
C ILE A 282 -1.21 -9.80 -26.75
N SER A 283 -1.28 -9.36 -28.00
CA SER A 283 -2.54 -9.10 -28.69
C SER A 283 -2.82 -10.27 -29.61
N PRO A 284 -3.92 -11.03 -29.39
CA PRO A 284 -4.37 -12.00 -30.38
C PRO A 284 -4.61 -11.26 -31.71
N TYR A 285 -4.43 -11.96 -32.81
CA TYR A 285 -4.52 -11.43 -34.14
C TYR A 285 -5.74 -10.51 -34.35
N ASP A 286 -5.49 -9.29 -34.79
CA ASP A 286 -6.51 -8.36 -35.28
C ASP A 286 -6.75 -8.59 -36.74
N ALA A 287 -7.93 -9.09 -37.08
CA ALA A 287 -8.35 -9.29 -38.48
C ALA A 287 -8.34 -8.00 -39.33
N SER A 288 -8.31 -6.81 -38.67
CA SER A 288 -8.19 -5.51 -39.35
C SER A 288 -6.79 -5.24 -39.89
N SER A 289 -5.78 -5.96 -39.44
CA SER A 289 -4.39 -5.88 -39.90
C SER A 289 -4.10 -6.73 -41.14
N GLN A 290 -5.11 -7.35 -41.76
CA GLN A 290 -4.92 -7.95 -43.08
C GLN A 290 -4.35 -6.87 -44.01
N PRO A 291 -3.19 -7.10 -44.64
CA PRO A 291 -2.74 -6.21 -45.70
C PRO A 291 -3.93 -6.08 -46.63
N LYS A 292 -4.44 -4.87 -46.82
CA LYS A 292 -5.44 -4.58 -47.83
C LYS A 292 -4.92 -5.29 -49.07
N THR A 293 -5.55 -6.40 -49.43
CA THR A 293 -5.23 -7.09 -50.65
C THR A 293 -5.36 -6.02 -51.72
N THR A 294 -4.25 -5.54 -52.18
CA THR A 294 -4.21 -4.67 -53.37
C THR A 294 -5.00 -5.47 -54.40
N PRO A 295 -6.13 -4.97 -54.86
CA PRO A 295 -6.87 -5.71 -55.85
C PRO A 295 -5.85 -6.02 -56.95
N CYS A 296 -5.63 -7.32 -57.22
CA CYS A 296 -4.80 -7.75 -58.31
C CYS A 296 -5.25 -6.97 -59.58
N ARG A 297 -4.43 -6.04 -60.02
CA ARG A 297 -4.54 -5.48 -61.36
C ARG A 297 -4.14 -6.53 -62.39
N CYS A 298 -4.86 -7.63 -62.35
CA CYS A 298 -4.88 -8.59 -63.43
C CYS A 298 -6.13 -8.32 -64.26
N LEU A 299 -6.24 -7.13 -64.81
CA LEU A 299 -7.11 -6.92 -65.94
C LEU A 299 -6.21 -6.79 -67.13
N GLY A 300 -6.20 -7.92 -67.85
CA GLY A 300 -5.55 -8.12 -69.07
C GLY A 300 -5.80 -7.04 -70.12
N VAL A 301 -4.76 -6.70 -70.71
CA VAL A 301 -4.78 -6.16 -72.04
C VAL A 301 -4.95 -7.36 -73.05
N TRP A 302 -6.17 -7.54 -73.53
CA TRP A 302 -6.39 -8.20 -74.80
C TRP A 302 -6.36 -7.10 -75.82
N ARG A 303 -5.26 -6.99 -76.51
CA ARG A 303 -5.17 -6.69 -77.96
C ARG A 303 -3.86 -7.19 -78.50
#